data_6c33daacd4753ee239a8b79ed2297116
#
_entry.id   6c33daacd4753ee239a8b79ed2297116
#
_cell.length_a   1.000
_cell.length_b   1.000
_cell.length_c   1.000
_cell.angle_alpha   90.00
_cell.angle_beta   90.00
_cell.angle_gamma   90.00
#
_symmetry.space_group_name_H-M   'P 1'
#
loop_
_entity.id
_entity.type
_entity.pdbx_description
1 polymer ?
#
loop_
_entity_poly.entity_id
_entity_poly.type
_entity_poly.pdbx_seq_one_letter_code
_entity_poly.pdbx_strand_id
1 'polypeptide(L)'
;MLNYSNLNDVEFEYLCKDIMSRMLNVKLERFGSGRDDGIDLTDNSYRKSIIVQVKHYTKTDVRGLINALKKEIPKIKSNNPNQYYICCSKELTPDNKCEIFALFSDFMESTANI
;
A
#
# COMPACT_ATOMS: atom_id res chain seq x y z
N MET A 1 15.79 -2.48 15.02
CA MET A 1 14.53 -2.05 14.39
C MET A 1 14.78 -0.83 13.52
N LEU A 2 14.32 -0.88 12.30
CA LEU A 2 14.47 0.25 11.40
C LEU A 2 13.50 1.35 11.79
N ASN A 3 14.00 2.58 11.81
CA ASN A 3 13.17 3.74 12.11
C ASN A 3 12.91 4.50 10.80
N TYR A 4 11.70 4.36 10.28
CA TYR A 4 11.32 4.98 9.01
C TYR A 4 10.94 6.45 9.16
N SER A 5 10.88 6.98 10.38
CA SER A 5 10.48 8.37 10.60
C SER A 5 11.48 9.39 10.03
N ASN A 6 12.71 8.95 9.78
CA ASN A 6 13.74 9.79 9.18
C ASN A 6 13.64 9.89 7.66
N LEU A 7 12.81 9.06 7.04
CA LEU A 7 12.62 9.10 5.60
C LEU A 7 11.48 10.04 5.25
N ASN A 8 11.64 10.81 4.16
CA ASN A 8 10.50 11.55 3.63
C ASN A 8 9.59 10.61 2.83
N ASP A 9 8.45 11.12 2.37
CA ASP A 9 7.46 10.29 1.69
C ASP A 9 8.00 9.64 0.41
N VAL A 10 8.79 10.37 -0.35
CA VAL A 10 9.39 9.86 -1.59
C VAL A 10 10.42 8.79 -1.29
N GLU A 11 11.27 9.01 -0.30
CA GLU A 11 12.28 8.03 0.10
C GLU A 11 11.64 6.74 0.59
N PHE A 12 10.58 6.85 1.39
CA PHE A 12 9.84 5.69 1.87
C PHE A 12 9.19 4.93 0.71
N GLU A 13 8.64 5.64 -0.25
CA GLU A 13 8.02 5.05 -1.43
C GLU A 13 9.04 4.26 -2.26
N TYR A 14 10.24 4.80 -2.45
CA TYR A 14 11.31 4.08 -3.15
C TYR A 14 11.75 2.84 -2.38
N LEU A 15 11.82 2.94 -1.06
CA LEU A 15 12.16 1.78 -0.22
C LEU A 15 11.11 0.67 -0.39
N CYS A 16 9.84 1.03 -0.33
CA CYS A 16 8.75 0.07 -0.52
C CYS A 16 8.79 -0.54 -1.91
N LYS A 17 9.07 0.26 -2.93
CA LYS A 17 9.21 -0.23 -4.31
C LYS A 17 10.29 -1.30 -4.39
N ASP A 18 11.44 -1.05 -3.78
CA ASP A 18 12.58 -1.97 -3.81
C ASP A 18 12.23 -3.29 -3.11
N ILE A 19 11.69 -3.20 -1.90
CA ILE A 19 11.33 -4.36 -1.11
C ILE A 19 10.24 -5.18 -1.80
N MET A 20 9.19 -4.53 -2.25
CA MET A 20 8.05 -5.22 -2.86
C MET A 20 8.41 -5.82 -4.21
N SER A 21 9.26 -5.14 -5.00
CA SER A 21 9.71 -5.69 -6.28
C SER A 21 10.47 -7.00 -6.07
N ARG A 22 11.28 -7.08 -5.02
CA ARG A 22 12.02 -8.28 -4.69
C ARG A 22 11.12 -9.38 -4.16
N MET A 23 10.20 -9.04 -3.26
CA MET A 23 9.29 -10.01 -2.66
C MET A 23 8.37 -10.64 -3.71
N LEU A 24 7.88 -9.84 -4.62
CA LEU A 24 6.94 -10.30 -5.65
C LEU A 24 7.62 -10.79 -6.92
N ASN A 25 8.94 -10.59 -7.02
CA ASN A 25 9.73 -10.94 -8.21
C ASN A 25 9.14 -10.31 -9.47
N VAL A 26 8.72 -9.06 -9.38
CA VAL A 26 8.26 -8.27 -10.52
C VAL A 26 8.85 -6.87 -10.41
N LYS A 27 8.99 -6.22 -11.55
CA LYS A 27 9.46 -4.84 -11.58
C LYS A 27 8.27 -3.91 -11.34
N LEU A 28 8.26 -3.23 -10.21
CA LEU A 28 7.24 -2.25 -9.89
C LEU A 28 7.67 -0.87 -10.34
N GLU A 29 6.71 -0.05 -10.72
CA GLU A 29 6.93 1.31 -11.14
C GLU A 29 6.15 2.26 -10.26
N ARG A 30 6.71 3.46 -10.02
CA ARG A 30 5.98 4.51 -9.33
C ARG A 30 4.95 5.10 -10.28
N PHE A 31 3.73 5.18 -9.82
CA PHE A 31 2.69 5.89 -10.55
C PHE A 31 2.90 7.39 -10.33
N GLY A 32 2.93 8.16 -11.38
CA GLY A 32 3.37 9.55 -11.35
C GLY A 32 2.67 10.42 -10.30
N SER A 33 3.41 11.34 -9.72
CA SER A 33 2.88 12.29 -8.75
C SER A 33 1.82 13.18 -9.41
N GLY A 34 0.83 13.60 -8.61
CA GLY A 34 -0.27 14.43 -9.09
C GLY A 34 -1.45 13.65 -9.61
N ARG A 35 -1.31 12.35 -9.76
CA ARG A 35 -2.44 11.46 -10.10
C ARG A 35 -2.74 10.59 -8.90
N ASP A 36 -3.90 10.78 -8.34
CA ASP A 36 -4.32 10.05 -7.16
C ASP A 36 -5.48 9.14 -7.49
N ASP A 37 -5.17 8.02 -8.14
CA ASP A 37 -6.14 6.96 -8.41
C ASP A 37 -6.01 5.83 -7.38
N GLY A 38 -5.40 6.11 -6.23
CA GLY A 38 -5.15 5.10 -5.21
C GLY A 38 -3.97 4.19 -5.54
N ILE A 39 -3.09 4.63 -6.44
CA ILE A 39 -1.98 3.82 -6.92
C ILE A 39 -0.68 4.55 -6.63
N ASP A 40 0.15 3.99 -5.77
CA ASP A 40 1.50 4.50 -5.56
C ASP A 40 2.51 3.71 -6.37
N LEU A 41 2.38 2.39 -6.38
CA LEU A 41 3.23 1.50 -7.16
C LEU A 41 2.34 0.52 -7.93
N THR A 42 2.79 0.13 -9.11
CA THR A 42 2.07 -0.85 -9.92
C THR A 42 3.06 -1.64 -10.79
N ASP A 43 2.67 -2.84 -11.19
CA ASP A 43 3.46 -3.65 -12.12
C ASP A 43 3.39 -3.11 -13.55
N ASN A 44 2.29 -2.52 -13.93
CA ASN A 44 2.08 -2.01 -15.28
C ASN A 44 1.03 -0.92 -15.24
N SER A 45 1.38 0.26 -15.71
CA SER A 45 0.50 1.42 -15.69
C SER A 45 -0.74 1.23 -16.55
N TYR A 46 -0.72 0.27 -17.48
CA TYR A 46 -1.86 -0.03 -18.35
C TYR A 46 -2.80 -1.07 -17.70
N ARG A 47 -2.23 -2.20 -17.27
CA ARG A 47 -3.05 -3.30 -16.71
C ARG A 47 -3.36 -3.13 -15.22
N LYS A 48 -2.39 -2.64 -14.45
CA LYS A 48 -2.53 -2.43 -13.01
C LYS A 48 -3.02 -3.69 -12.28
N SER A 49 -2.44 -4.84 -12.63
CA SER A 49 -2.84 -6.10 -12.01
C SER A 49 -2.34 -6.21 -10.57
N ILE A 50 -1.22 -5.56 -10.26
CA ILE A 50 -0.68 -5.46 -8.90
C ILE A 50 -0.65 -3.99 -8.53
N ILE A 51 -1.29 -3.65 -7.42
CA ILE A 51 -1.28 -2.29 -6.89
C ILE A 51 -0.72 -2.33 -5.48
N VAL A 52 0.25 -1.48 -5.21
CA VAL A 52 0.81 -1.30 -3.87
C VAL A 52 0.50 0.12 -3.40
N GLN A 53 -0.19 0.21 -2.28
CA GLN A 53 -0.49 1.48 -1.62
C GLN A 53 0.57 1.72 -0.57
N VAL A 54 1.17 2.90 -0.58
CA VAL A 54 2.21 3.27 0.38
C VAL A 54 1.68 4.36 1.30
N LYS A 55 1.71 4.11 2.60
CA LYS A 55 1.25 5.07 3.62
C LYS A 55 2.37 5.33 4.62
N HIS A 56 3.01 6.47 4.48
CA HIS A 56 4.09 6.90 5.37
C HIS A 56 3.52 7.85 6.42
N TYR A 57 2.98 7.27 7.49
CA TYR A 57 2.36 8.02 8.58
C TYR A 57 3.20 7.88 9.84
N THR A 58 3.95 8.93 10.18
CA THR A 58 4.81 8.94 11.36
C THR A 58 4.12 9.55 12.57
N LYS A 59 3.15 10.44 12.35
CA LYS A 59 2.45 11.16 13.43
C LYS A 59 0.99 10.77 13.57
N THR A 60 0.40 10.16 12.57
CA THR A 60 -0.99 9.72 12.59
C THR A 60 -1.09 8.37 13.30
N ASP A 61 -2.11 8.19 14.13
CA ASP A 61 -2.32 6.90 14.80
C ASP A 61 -2.89 5.85 13.84
N VAL A 62 -3.01 4.61 14.35
CA VAL A 62 -3.49 3.49 13.52
C VAL A 62 -4.93 3.73 13.06
N ARG A 63 -5.77 4.31 13.90
CA ARG A 63 -7.15 4.57 13.51
C ARG A 63 -7.22 5.58 12.37
N GLY A 64 -6.36 6.59 12.38
CA GLY A 64 -6.25 7.55 11.28
C GLY A 64 -5.78 6.87 9.99
N LEU A 65 -4.84 5.93 10.10
CA LEU A 65 -4.39 5.14 8.95
C LEU A 65 -5.54 4.33 8.36
N ILE A 66 -6.28 3.61 9.19
CA ILE A 66 -7.40 2.79 8.72
C ILE A 66 -8.48 3.65 8.07
N ASN A 67 -8.78 4.81 8.65
CA ASN A 67 -9.75 5.73 8.05
C ASN A 67 -9.29 6.24 6.70
N ALA A 68 -7.99 6.50 6.55
CA ALA A 68 -7.44 6.91 5.25
C ALA A 68 -7.55 5.77 4.22
N LEU A 69 -7.31 4.53 4.64
CA LEU A 69 -7.43 3.38 3.76
C LEU A 69 -8.87 3.15 3.32
N LYS A 70 -9.84 3.42 4.18
CA LYS A 70 -11.26 3.32 3.80
C LYS A 70 -11.60 4.23 2.62
N LYS A 71 -10.97 5.39 2.53
CA LYS A 71 -11.19 6.33 1.43
C LYS A 71 -10.63 5.83 0.11
N GLU A 72 -9.72 4.86 0.15
CA GLU A 72 -9.13 4.28 -1.06
C GLU A 72 -10.00 3.19 -1.67
N ILE A 73 -10.98 2.65 -0.94
CA ILE A 73 -11.79 1.53 -1.40
C ILE A 73 -12.44 1.78 -2.76
N PRO A 74 -13.10 2.93 -3.01
CA PRO A 74 -13.72 3.17 -4.31
C PRO A 74 -12.71 3.17 -5.45
N LYS A 75 -11.52 3.71 -5.21
CA LYS A 75 -10.46 3.78 -6.21
C LYS A 75 -9.94 2.39 -6.56
N ILE A 76 -9.76 1.55 -5.54
CA ILE A 76 -9.28 0.18 -5.74
C ILE A 76 -10.34 -0.65 -6.44
N LYS A 77 -11.60 -0.51 -6.10
CA LYS A 77 -12.68 -1.19 -6.82
C LYS A 77 -12.74 -0.78 -8.29
N SER A 78 -12.52 0.50 -8.57
CA SER A 78 -12.51 1.01 -9.94
C SER A 78 -11.35 0.42 -10.74
N ASN A 79 -10.17 0.31 -10.14
CA ASN A 79 -9.00 -0.26 -10.81
C ASN A 79 -9.03 -1.79 -10.85
N ASN A 80 -9.71 -2.43 -9.91
CA ASN A 80 -9.92 -3.88 -9.85
C ASN A 80 -8.63 -4.69 -10.05
N PRO A 81 -7.60 -4.50 -9.21
CA PRO A 81 -6.36 -5.26 -9.35
C PRO A 81 -6.55 -6.72 -8.93
N ASN A 82 -5.68 -7.60 -9.45
CA ASN A 82 -5.65 -8.99 -9.01
C ASN A 82 -5.09 -9.12 -7.59
N GLN A 83 -4.12 -8.27 -7.25
CA GLN A 83 -3.50 -8.26 -5.93
C GLN A 83 -3.30 -6.82 -5.47
N TYR A 84 -3.67 -6.56 -4.23
CA TYR A 84 -3.51 -5.27 -3.59
C TYR A 84 -2.65 -5.45 -2.34
N TYR A 85 -1.62 -4.63 -2.22
CA TYR A 85 -0.70 -4.65 -1.09
C TYR A 85 -0.66 -3.29 -0.42
N ILE A 86 -0.45 -3.30 0.88
CA ILE A 86 -0.32 -2.08 1.66
C ILE A 86 1.03 -2.09 2.37
N CYS A 87 1.84 -1.07 2.11
CA CYS A 87 3.08 -0.81 2.83
C CYS A 87 2.86 0.41 3.72
N CYS A 88 3.12 0.29 4.99
CA CYS A 88 3.00 1.43 5.89
C CYS A 88 4.18 1.49 6.84
N SER A 89 4.46 2.70 7.35
CA SER A 89 5.53 2.92 8.32
C SER A 89 5.06 2.72 9.76
N LYS A 90 3.76 2.48 9.97
CA LYS A 90 3.20 2.18 11.28
C LYS A 90 3.32 0.69 11.58
N GLU A 91 3.63 0.39 12.83
CA GLU A 91 3.59 -0.97 13.32
C GLU A 91 2.13 -1.37 13.56
N LEU A 92 1.71 -2.48 12.96
CA LEU A 92 0.34 -2.94 13.02
C LEU A 92 0.25 -4.22 13.85
N THR A 93 -0.76 -4.30 14.72
CA THR A 93 -1.07 -5.54 15.44
C THR A 93 -1.78 -6.51 14.50
N PRO A 94 -1.82 -7.82 14.86
CA PRO A 94 -2.61 -8.77 14.06
C PRO A 94 -4.07 -8.35 13.93
N ASP A 95 -4.68 -7.77 14.96
CA ASP A 95 -6.06 -7.30 14.89
C ASP A 95 -6.22 -6.14 13.91
N ASN A 96 -5.25 -5.22 13.88
CA ASN A 96 -5.26 -4.14 12.91
C ASN A 96 -5.20 -4.68 11.49
N LYS A 97 -4.34 -5.66 11.24
CA LYS A 97 -4.21 -6.28 9.92
C LYS A 97 -5.50 -6.99 9.51
N CYS A 98 -6.16 -7.67 10.42
CA CYS A 98 -7.43 -8.32 10.14
C CYS A 98 -8.52 -7.31 9.79
N GLU A 99 -8.56 -6.18 10.49
CA GLU A 99 -9.51 -5.12 10.18
C GLU A 99 -9.29 -4.56 8.78
N ILE A 100 -8.03 -4.30 8.44
CA ILE A 100 -7.66 -3.80 7.11
C ILE A 100 -7.97 -4.84 6.03
N PHE A 101 -7.63 -6.09 6.29
CA PHE A 101 -7.91 -7.17 5.34
C PHE A 101 -9.42 -7.27 5.04
N ALA A 102 -10.26 -7.11 6.05
CA ALA A 102 -11.71 -7.16 5.86
C ALA A 102 -12.21 -6.08 4.89
N LEU A 103 -11.52 -4.93 4.82
CA LEU A 103 -11.89 -3.86 3.91
C LEU A 103 -11.54 -4.19 2.45
N PHE A 104 -10.50 -4.97 2.22
CA PHE A 104 -9.94 -5.23 0.89
C PHE A 104 -9.90 -6.72 0.55
N SER A 105 -10.72 -7.53 1.18
CA SER A 105 -10.65 -8.99 1.06
C SER A 105 -10.80 -9.48 -0.39
N ASP A 106 -11.50 -8.73 -1.24
CA ASP A 106 -11.67 -9.10 -2.64
C ASP A 106 -10.37 -8.98 -3.44
N PHE A 107 -9.37 -8.27 -2.90
CA PHE A 107 -8.13 -7.95 -3.61
C PHE A 107 -6.88 -8.47 -2.89
N MET A 108 -7.05 -9.13 -1.75
CA MET A 108 -5.93 -9.64 -0.95
C MET A 108 -6.12 -11.12 -0.66
N GLU A 109 -5.01 -11.87 -0.68
CA GLU A 109 -5.05 -13.29 -0.33
C GLU A 109 -5.15 -13.51 1.18
N SER A 110 -4.45 -12.68 1.94
CA SER A 110 -4.40 -12.80 3.40
C SER A 110 -3.84 -11.51 4.00
N THR A 111 -3.72 -11.50 5.33
CA THR A 111 -3.08 -10.38 6.02
C THR A 111 -1.60 -10.22 5.64
N ALA A 112 -1.00 -11.20 4.97
CA ALA A 112 0.36 -11.07 4.46
C ALA A 112 0.49 -10.01 3.38
N ASN A 113 -0.62 -9.57 2.77
CA ASN A 113 -0.63 -8.47 1.81
C ASN A 113 -0.47 -7.08 2.48
N ILE A 114 -0.32 -7.05 3.78
CA ILE A 114 -0.25 -5.78 4.52
C ILE A 114 1.12 -5.57 5.17
#